data_e34fc95f16bd41634b39a65d49012757
#
_entry.id   e34fc95f16bd41634b39a65d49012757
#
_cell.length_a   1.000
_cell.length_b   1.000
_cell.length_c   1.000
_cell.angle_alpha   90.00
_cell.angle_beta   90.00
_cell.angle_gamma   90.00
#
_symmetry.space_group_name_H-M   'P 1'
#
loop_
_entity.id
_entity.type
_entity.pdbx_description
1 polymer ?
#
loop_
_entity_poly.entity_id
_entity_poly.type
_entity_poly.pdbx_seq_one_letter_code
_entity_poly.pdbx_strand_id
1 'polypeptide(L)'
;MVDDPLRKADAIAVLSGGMPGRALEAARVYKQGYANRVWLTHSTEPGATLETLSVHYIGEESYDKQVLMHEGVPENVIQVLDPPIVNTADEMKTIGEALRNADPRAVIIVTSKVHTRRVKVLWNHISAHDGVAMVHGVSDDSFDPDHWWRSTTDALDVVRELLGLANAWAGLPLRPASWLHSHRD
;
A
#
# COMPACT_ATOMS: atom_id res chain seq x y z
N MET A 1 -11.82 11.03 3.07
CA MET A 1 -11.37 9.93 2.20
C MET A 1 -11.13 10.50 0.82
N VAL A 2 -10.33 9.81 0.02
CA VAL A 2 -10.09 10.08 -1.41
C VAL A 2 -10.42 8.79 -2.14
N ASP A 3 -11.14 8.89 -3.26
CA ASP A 3 -11.36 7.78 -4.18
C ASP A 3 -11.34 8.38 -5.58
N ASP A 4 -10.24 8.19 -6.29
CA ASP A 4 -10.04 8.79 -7.59
C ASP A 4 -10.81 8.00 -8.66
N PRO A 5 -11.38 8.65 -9.69
CA PRO A 5 -11.99 7.93 -10.80
C PRO A 5 -10.95 7.08 -11.53
N LEU A 6 -11.22 5.77 -11.64
CA LEU A 6 -10.29 4.82 -12.26
C LEU A 6 -10.22 5.03 -13.78
N ARG A 7 -8.99 4.95 -14.29
CA ARG A 7 -8.65 4.94 -15.72
C ARG A 7 -7.62 3.87 -15.99
N LYS A 8 -7.37 3.56 -17.25
CA LYS A 8 -6.30 2.62 -17.64
C LYS A 8 -4.97 3.05 -17.03
N ALA A 9 -4.27 2.09 -16.46
CA ALA A 9 -2.99 2.24 -15.80
C ALA A 9 -2.01 1.15 -16.23
N ASP A 10 -0.73 1.32 -15.94
CA ASP A 10 0.29 0.30 -16.18
C ASP A 10 0.16 -0.85 -15.18
N ALA A 11 -0.09 -0.50 -13.92
CA ALA A 11 -0.21 -1.49 -12.86
C ALA A 11 -1.26 -1.11 -11.81
N ILE A 12 -1.69 -2.13 -11.04
CA ILE A 12 -2.41 -1.99 -9.78
C ILE A 12 -1.42 -2.30 -8.66
N ALA A 13 -1.15 -1.35 -7.78
CA ALA A 13 -0.28 -1.52 -6.62
C ALA A 13 -1.12 -1.79 -5.37
N VAL A 14 -0.88 -2.91 -4.70
CA VAL A 14 -1.51 -3.29 -3.44
C VAL A 14 -0.57 -2.89 -2.31
N LEU A 15 -1.02 -1.99 -1.44
CA LEU A 15 -0.22 -1.60 -0.29
C LEU A 15 -0.26 -2.69 0.78
N SER A 16 0.86 -2.86 1.49
CA SER A 16 0.98 -3.77 2.63
C SER A 16 0.02 -3.37 3.76
N GLY A 17 -0.49 -4.36 4.49
CA GLY A 17 -1.53 -4.22 5.51
C GLY A 17 -2.95 -4.40 4.97
N GLY A 18 -3.90 -4.79 5.82
CA GLY A 18 -5.31 -4.91 5.45
C GLY A 18 -5.68 -6.14 4.61
N MET A 19 -4.92 -7.20 4.72
CA MET A 19 -5.23 -8.51 4.13
C MET A 19 -6.56 -9.08 4.68
N PRO A 20 -7.39 -9.76 3.86
CA PRO A 20 -7.25 -9.97 2.42
C PRO A 20 -7.92 -8.89 1.56
N GLY A 21 -8.54 -7.89 2.17
CA GLY A 21 -9.44 -6.94 1.50
C GLY A 21 -8.78 -6.20 0.32
N ARG A 22 -7.53 -5.75 0.49
CA ARG A 22 -6.81 -5.02 -0.56
C ARG A 22 -6.50 -5.91 -1.76
N ALA A 23 -6.09 -7.16 -1.54
CA ALA A 23 -5.84 -8.11 -2.62
C ALA A 23 -7.12 -8.48 -3.37
N LEU A 24 -8.24 -8.67 -2.66
CA LEU A 24 -9.55 -8.92 -3.26
C LEU A 24 -10.01 -7.75 -4.15
N GLU A 25 -9.85 -6.51 -3.67
CA GLU A 25 -10.18 -5.31 -4.44
C GLU A 25 -9.27 -5.17 -5.67
N ALA A 26 -7.98 -5.40 -5.51
CA ALA A 26 -7.03 -5.37 -6.63
C ALA A 26 -7.37 -6.41 -7.71
N ALA A 27 -7.78 -7.63 -7.32
CA ALA A 27 -8.26 -8.63 -8.26
C ALA A 27 -9.53 -8.17 -9.00
N ARG A 28 -10.46 -7.48 -8.31
CA ARG A 28 -11.67 -6.91 -8.92
C ARG A 28 -11.31 -5.86 -9.97
N VAL A 29 -10.42 -4.93 -9.64
CA VAL A 29 -9.92 -3.87 -10.55
C VAL A 29 -9.17 -4.47 -11.74
N TYR A 30 -8.39 -5.53 -11.52
CA TYR A 30 -7.69 -6.27 -12.57
C TYR A 30 -8.69 -6.93 -13.55
N LYS A 31 -9.70 -7.65 -13.04
CA LYS A 31 -10.74 -8.30 -13.88
C LYS A 31 -11.55 -7.30 -14.70
N GLN A 32 -11.70 -6.07 -14.21
CA GLN A 32 -12.32 -4.97 -14.97
C GLN A 32 -11.39 -4.43 -16.07
N GLY A 33 -10.16 -4.93 -16.13
CA GLY A 33 -9.18 -4.61 -17.16
C GLY A 33 -8.59 -3.21 -17.06
N TYR A 34 -8.55 -2.60 -15.88
CA TYR A 34 -7.92 -1.28 -15.70
C TYR A 34 -6.40 -1.31 -15.85
N ALA A 35 -5.77 -2.43 -15.51
CA ALA A 35 -4.34 -2.66 -15.74
C ALA A 35 -4.07 -4.13 -16.06
N ASN A 36 -2.87 -4.43 -16.56
CA ASN A 36 -2.43 -5.77 -16.93
C ASN A 36 -1.33 -6.34 -16.00
N ARG A 37 -0.95 -5.60 -14.97
CA ARG A 37 0.03 -5.99 -13.95
C ARG A 37 -0.52 -5.70 -12.56
N VAL A 38 -0.07 -6.49 -11.57
CA VAL A 38 -0.34 -6.26 -10.15
C VAL A 38 0.99 -6.23 -9.41
N TRP A 39 1.23 -5.15 -8.67
CA TRP A 39 2.40 -4.97 -7.83
C TRP A 39 2.03 -5.13 -6.37
N LEU A 40 2.83 -5.89 -5.64
CA LEU A 40 2.72 -6.05 -4.20
C LEU A 40 3.92 -5.37 -3.54
N THR A 41 3.68 -4.56 -2.53
CA THR A 41 4.73 -4.10 -1.62
C THR A 41 4.91 -5.13 -0.50
N HIS A 42 6.10 -5.23 0.06
CA HIS A 42 6.38 -6.16 1.14
C HIS A 42 7.20 -5.51 2.26
N SER A 43 6.92 -5.92 3.50
CA SER A 43 7.59 -5.39 4.70
C SER A 43 8.67 -6.35 5.20
N THR A 44 9.75 -5.79 5.74
CA THR A 44 10.77 -6.59 6.46
C THR A 44 10.29 -7.09 7.81
N GLU A 45 9.36 -6.39 8.44
CA GLU A 45 8.86 -6.74 9.77
C GLU A 45 7.54 -7.54 9.69
N PRO A 46 7.33 -8.54 10.55
CA PRO A 46 8.20 -8.99 11.65
C PRO A 46 9.27 -10.03 11.24
N GLY A 47 9.50 -10.25 9.94
CA GLY A 47 10.36 -11.32 9.41
C GLY A 47 11.78 -11.28 9.97
N ALA A 48 12.42 -10.11 9.96
CA ALA A 48 13.79 -9.96 10.46
C ALA A 48 13.92 -10.38 11.93
N THR A 49 12.95 -10.04 12.78
CA THR A 49 12.94 -10.44 14.18
C THR A 49 12.70 -11.94 14.35
N LEU A 50 11.79 -12.54 13.56
CA LEU A 50 11.47 -13.96 13.64
C LEU A 50 12.62 -14.84 13.15
N GLU A 51 13.38 -14.41 12.15
CA GLU A 51 14.57 -15.11 11.67
C GLU A 51 15.64 -15.26 12.75
N THR A 52 15.81 -14.26 13.62
CA THR A 52 16.74 -14.36 14.76
C THR A 52 16.36 -15.49 15.73
N LEU A 53 15.09 -15.88 15.73
CA LEU A 53 14.52 -16.98 16.52
C LEU A 53 14.44 -18.29 15.75
N SER A 54 14.98 -18.37 14.52
CA SER A 54 14.85 -19.49 13.59
C SER A 54 13.38 -19.84 13.25
N VAL A 55 12.50 -18.83 13.27
CA VAL A 55 11.11 -18.94 12.85
C VAL A 55 10.98 -18.38 11.45
N HIS A 56 10.58 -19.22 10.50
CA HIS A 56 10.37 -18.81 9.12
C HIS A 56 9.09 -17.96 9.02
N TYR A 57 9.23 -16.74 8.53
CA TYR A 57 8.12 -15.84 8.26
C TYR A 57 7.84 -15.78 6.76
N ILE A 58 6.61 -16.10 6.40
CA ILE A 58 6.11 -15.90 5.03
C ILE A 58 5.42 -14.54 5.04
N GLY A 59 5.97 -13.55 4.36
CA GLY A 59 5.46 -12.19 4.32
C GLY A 59 3.98 -12.10 3.89
N GLU A 60 3.33 -11.00 4.25
CA GLU A 60 1.93 -10.73 3.90
C GLU A 60 1.71 -10.79 2.37
N GLU A 61 2.68 -10.30 1.59
CA GLU A 61 2.66 -10.34 0.12
C GLU A 61 2.50 -11.75 -0.45
N SER A 62 2.99 -12.76 0.26
CA SER A 62 2.83 -14.17 -0.14
C SER A 62 1.37 -14.63 -0.02
N TYR A 63 0.65 -14.17 1.00
CA TYR A 63 -0.78 -14.43 1.16
C TYR A 63 -1.59 -13.60 0.16
N ASP A 64 -1.27 -12.33 -0.02
CA ASP A 64 -1.93 -11.48 -1.02
C ASP A 64 -1.78 -12.05 -2.43
N LYS A 65 -0.60 -12.57 -2.77
CA LYS A 65 -0.37 -13.29 -4.03
C LYS A 65 -1.28 -14.51 -4.16
N GLN A 66 -1.44 -15.31 -3.10
CA GLN A 66 -2.34 -16.46 -3.11
C GLN A 66 -3.81 -16.03 -3.29
N VAL A 67 -4.24 -14.96 -2.61
CA VAL A 67 -5.59 -14.39 -2.78
C VAL A 67 -5.82 -13.93 -4.22
N LEU A 68 -4.88 -13.19 -4.80
CA LEU A 68 -4.95 -12.74 -6.19
C LEU A 68 -5.09 -13.91 -7.17
N MET A 69 -4.25 -14.95 -6.98
CA MET A 69 -4.29 -16.15 -7.82
C MET A 69 -5.61 -16.93 -7.66
N HIS A 70 -6.12 -17.04 -6.43
CA HIS A 70 -7.42 -17.65 -6.16
C HIS A 70 -8.55 -16.90 -6.88
N GLU A 71 -8.45 -15.58 -6.93
CA GLU A 71 -9.38 -14.71 -7.65
C GLU A 71 -9.17 -14.72 -9.18
N GLY A 72 -8.24 -15.50 -9.69
CA GLY A 72 -8.01 -15.70 -11.13
C GLY A 72 -7.06 -14.68 -11.77
N VAL A 73 -6.27 -13.95 -10.98
CA VAL A 73 -5.16 -13.15 -11.51
C VAL A 73 -3.99 -14.08 -11.84
N PRO A 74 -3.49 -14.11 -13.09
CA PRO A 74 -2.37 -14.98 -13.46
C PRO A 74 -1.10 -14.67 -12.68
N GLU A 75 -0.37 -15.69 -12.24
CA GLU A 75 0.85 -15.52 -11.45
C GLU A 75 1.91 -14.66 -12.14
N ASN A 76 2.07 -14.82 -13.43
CA ASN A 76 3.08 -14.13 -14.24
C ASN A 76 2.86 -12.60 -14.36
N VAL A 77 1.70 -12.08 -13.97
CA VAL A 77 1.41 -10.64 -13.95
C VAL A 77 1.53 -10.04 -12.55
N ILE A 78 1.76 -10.88 -11.52
CA ILE A 78 1.92 -10.45 -10.13
C ILE A 78 3.42 -10.31 -9.84
N GLN A 79 3.84 -9.14 -9.42
CA GLN A 79 5.23 -8.83 -9.08
C GLN A 79 5.32 -8.27 -7.66
N VAL A 80 6.21 -8.83 -6.85
CA VAL A 80 6.61 -8.22 -5.58
C VAL A 80 7.70 -7.20 -5.88
N LEU A 81 7.52 -5.97 -5.37
CA LEU A 81 8.45 -4.87 -5.60
C LEU A 81 9.54 -4.85 -4.54
N ASP A 82 10.77 -4.58 -4.98
CA ASP A 82 11.92 -4.28 -4.13
C ASP A 82 12.29 -2.80 -4.19
N PRO A 83 12.92 -2.27 -3.15
CA PRO A 83 13.28 -2.87 -1.86
C PRO A 83 12.09 -3.07 -0.92
N PRO A 84 12.23 -3.89 0.13
CA PRO A 84 11.23 -4.02 1.17
C PRO A 84 10.99 -2.68 1.87
N ILE A 85 9.76 -2.48 2.35
CA ILE A 85 9.30 -1.22 2.91
C ILE A 85 9.21 -1.28 4.44
N VAL A 86 9.31 -0.13 5.08
CA VAL A 86 9.14 0.04 6.53
C VAL A 86 7.90 0.87 6.85
N ASN A 87 7.46 1.72 5.92
CA ASN A 87 6.34 2.64 6.10
C ASN A 87 5.73 3.04 4.75
N THR A 88 4.60 3.72 4.80
CA THR A 88 3.87 4.15 3.58
C THR A 88 4.65 5.13 2.70
N ALA A 89 5.59 5.90 3.27
CA ALA A 89 6.43 6.79 2.44
C ALA A 89 7.41 5.98 1.58
N ASP A 90 7.96 4.90 2.13
CA ASP A 90 8.81 3.97 1.38
C ASP A 90 7.98 3.26 0.29
N GLU A 91 6.73 2.87 0.59
CA GLU A 91 5.83 2.30 -0.42
C GLU A 91 5.64 3.24 -1.61
N MET A 92 5.35 4.52 -1.35
CA MET A 92 5.19 5.50 -2.44
C MET A 92 6.45 5.64 -3.28
N LYS A 93 7.62 5.66 -2.63
CA LYS A 93 8.90 5.72 -3.32
C LYS A 93 9.13 4.48 -4.19
N THR A 94 8.98 3.28 -3.63
CA THR A 94 9.17 2.00 -4.34
C THR A 94 8.23 1.88 -5.55
N ILE A 95 6.95 2.24 -5.39
CA ILE A 95 5.97 2.23 -6.49
C ILE A 95 6.33 3.29 -7.54
N GLY A 96 6.75 4.50 -7.13
CA GLY A 96 7.19 5.56 -8.05
C GLY A 96 8.40 5.12 -8.87
N GLU A 97 9.39 4.50 -8.23
CA GLU A 97 10.57 3.96 -8.92
C GLU A 97 10.21 2.89 -9.96
N ALA A 98 9.31 1.97 -9.62
CA ALA A 98 8.80 0.97 -10.55
C ALA A 98 8.05 1.61 -11.74
N LEU A 99 7.37 2.74 -11.50
CA LEU A 99 6.57 3.43 -12.51
C LEU A 99 7.42 4.24 -13.51
N ARG A 100 8.65 4.64 -13.17
CA ARG A 100 9.51 5.48 -14.05
C ARG A 100 9.71 4.91 -15.44
N ASN A 101 9.75 3.59 -15.57
CA ASN A 101 9.98 2.90 -16.82
C ASN A 101 8.68 2.40 -17.48
N ALA A 102 7.51 2.76 -16.92
CA ALA A 102 6.21 2.38 -17.43
C ALA A 102 5.70 3.37 -18.49
N ASP A 103 4.80 2.90 -19.34
CA ASP A 103 4.00 3.70 -20.25
C ASP A 103 2.57 3.13 -20.21
N PRO A 104 1.61 3.89 -19.69
CA PRO A 104 1.44 5.35 -19.62
C PRO A 104 1.95 6.07 -18.36
N ARG A 105 2.77 5.52 -17.51
CA ARG A 105 3.19 6.08 -16.21
C ARG A 105 2.01 6.41 -15.29
N ALA A 106 1.10 5.48 -15.20
CA ALA A 106 -0.06 5.58 -14.33
C ALA A 106 -0.20 4.31 -13.48
N VAL A 107 -0.55 4.46 -12.22
CA VAL A 107 -0.75 3.36 -11.28
C VAL A 107 -2.06 3.55 -10.51
N ILE A 108 -2.79 2.45 -10.28
CA ILE A 108 -3.92 2.41 -9.36
C ILE A 108 -3.38 1.88 -8.03
N ILE A 109 -3.46 2.68 -6.97
CA ILE A 109 -3.00 2.28 -5.64
C ILE A 109 -4.21 1.85 -4.82
N VAL A 110 -4.28 0.56 -4.48
CA VAL A 110 -5.35 -0.03 -3.69
C VAL A 110 -4.96 -0.04 -2.21
N THR A 111 -5.82 0.53 -1.37
CA THR A 111 -5.62 0.63 0.07
C THR A 111 -6.95 0.67 0.83
N SER A 112 -6.94 0.60 2.16
CA SER A 112 -8.14 0.74 3.00
C SER A 112 -8.73 2.16 2.90
N LYS A 113 -10.05 2.31 3.02
CA LYS A 113 -10.74 3.61 2.88
C LYS A 113 -10.16 4.70 3.76
N VAL A 114 -9.91 4.40 5.02
CA VAL A 114 -9.36 5.38 5.98
C VAL A 114 -7.98 5.89 5.58
N HIS A 115 -7.21 5.07 4.88
CA HIS A 115 -5.82 5.30 4.49
C HIS A 115 -5.65 6.18 3.23
N THR A 116 -6.68 6.25 2.39
CA THR A 116 -6.62 6.83 1.03
C THR A 116 -6.09 8.26 1.01
N ARG A 117 -6.50 9.12 1.96
CA ARG A 117 -6.04 10.52 2.00
C ARG A 117 -4.54 10.63 2.27
N ARG A 118 -4.00 9.83 3.22
CA ARG A 118 -2.57 9.84 3.54
C ARG A 118 -1.74 9.33 2.37
N VAL A 119 -2.18 8.28 1.72
CA VAL A 119 -1.55 7.75 0.50
C VAL A 119 -1.48 8.83 -0.59
N LYS A 120 -2.59 9.55 -0.85
CA LYS A 120 -2.62 10.62 -1.85
C LYS A 120 -1.67 11.77 -1.53
N VAL A 121 -1.64 12.20 -0.26
CA VAL A 121 -0.73 13.26 0.19
C VAL A 121 0.72 12.82 0.02
N LEU A 122 1.07 11.61 0.46
CA LEU A 122 2.43 11.09 0.35
C LEU A 122 2.86 10.92 -1.10
N TRP A 123 2.00 10.38 -1.97
CA TRP A 123 2.29 10.29 -3.39
C TRP A 123 2.65 11.65 -3.99
N ASN A 124 1.82 12.65 -3.75
CA ASN A 124 2.03 13.99 -4.28
C ASN A 124 3.33 14.65 -3.79
N HIS A 125 3.79 14.31 -2.59
CA HIS A 125 5.04 14.85 -2.05
C HIS A 125 6.29 14.07 -2.53
N ILE A 126 6.18 12.76 -2.71
CA ILE A 126 7.33 11.88 -2.90
C ILE A 126 7.48 11.50 -4.37
N SER A 127 6.41 11.09 -5.04
CA SER A 127 6.45 10.38 -6.31
C SER A 127 5.59 10.99 -7.42
N ALA A 128 5.06 12.19 -7.25
CA ALA A 128 4.25 12.84 -8.29
C ALA A 128 5.03 13.08 -9.60
N HIS A 129 6.35 13.20 -9.53
CA HIS A 129 7.22 13.34 -10.69
C HIS A 129 7.47 12.02 -11.45
N ASP A 130 7.19 10.89 -10.83
CA ASP A 130 7.36 9.56 -11.42
C ASP A 130 6.17 9.17 -12.31
N GLY A 131 4.98 9.71 -12.01
CA GLY A 131 3.76 9.46 -12.76
C GLY A 131 2.47 9.82 -12.03
N VAL A 132 1.35 9.35 -12.55
CA VAL A 132 0.02 9.62 -11.99
C VAL A 132 -0.45 8.46 -11.13
N ALA A 133 -0.82 8.72 -9.87
CA ALA A 133 -1.50 7.74 -9.03
C ALA A 133 -3.00 8.05 -8.90
N MET A 134 -3.80 7.03 -9.14
CA MET A 134 -5.21 6.97 -8.79
C MET A 134 -5.33 6.16 -7.50
N VAL A 135 -5.70 6.79 -6.41
CA VAL A 135 -5.88 6.12 -5.11
C VAL A 135 -7.29 5.58 -5.01
N HIS A 136 -7.40 4.29 -4.77
CA HIS A 136 -8.66 3.55 -4.71
C HIS A 136 -8.82 2.85 -3.37
N GLY A 137 -9.95 3.10 -2.70
CA GLY A 137 -10.30 2.45 -1.44
C GLY A 137 -10.99 1.10 -1.67
N VAL A 138 -10.73 0.13 -0.77
CA VAL A 138 -11.42 -1.17 -0.78
C VAL A 138 -12.94 -0.95 -0.67
N SER A 139 -13.71 -1.44 -1.65
CA SER A 139 -15.15 -1.21 -1.73
C SER A 139 -15.91 -1.80 -0.53
N ASP A 140 -15.55 -3.02 -0.12
CA ASP A 140 -16.18 -3.76 0.98
C ASP A 140 -15.47 -3.54 2.33
N ASP A 141 -14.72 -2.44 2.48
CA ASP A 141 -14.10 -2.04 3.75
C ASP A 141 -15.19 -1.69 4.78
N SER A 142 -15.08 -2.27 5.97
CA SER A 142 -16.03 -2.07 7.07
C SER A 142 -15.95 -0.69 7.73
N PHE A 143 -14.96 0.12 7.38
CA PHE A 143 -14.79 1.47 7.92
C PHE A 143 -16.00 2.34 7.62
N ASP A 144 -16.66 2.85 8.68
CA ASP A 144 -17.78 3.80 8.58
C ASP A 144 -17.28 5.23 8.78
N PRO A 145 -17.17 6.03 7.71
CA PRO A 145 -16.68 7.41 7.79
C PRO A 145 -17.62 8.36 8.56
N ASP A 146 -18.90 7.99 8.64
CA ASP A 146 -19.92 8.83 9.28
C ASP A 146 -20.10 8.54 10.77
N HIS A 147 -19.62 7.37 11.24
CA HIS A 147 -19.75 6.94 12.62
C HIS A 147 -18.47 6.28 13.19
N TRP A 148 -17.29 6.60 12.65
CA TRP A 148 -16.02 6.00 13.05
C TRP A 148 -15.74 6.04 14.56
N TRP A 149 -16.28 7.03 15.29
CA TRP A 149 -16.12 7.14 16.75
C TRP A 149 -16.91 6.11 17.55
N ARG A 150 -17.79 5.31 16.91
CA ARG A 150 -18.55 4.22 17.56
C ARG A 150 -17.78 2.92 17.61
N SER A 151 -16.73 2.78 16.84
CA SER A 151 -15.83 1.62 16.80
C SER A 151 -14.48 2.02 17.38
N THR A 152 -13.96 1.25 18.35
CA THR A 152 -12.60 1.49 18.88
C THR A 152 -11.55 1.33 17.78
N THR A 153 -11.72 0.33 16.92
CA THR A 153 -10.81 0.07 15.80
C THR A 153 -10.78 1.26 14.85
N ASP A 154 -11.95 1.71 14.37
CA ASP A 154 -12.03 2.84 13.43
C ASP A 154 -11.50 4.14 14.06
N ALA A 155 -11.79 4.37 15.35
CA ALA A 155 -11.28 5.54 16.07
C ALA A 155 -9.74 5.55 16.14
N LEU A 156 -9.12 4.41 16.44
CA LEU A 156 -7.66 4.26 16.47
C LEU A 156 -7.05 4.43 15.06
N ASP A 157 -7.70 3.90 14.04
CA ASP A 157 -7.26 4.07 12.66
C ASP A 157 -7.33 5.53 12.22
N VAL A 158 -8.41 6.25 12.54
CA VAL A 158 -8.52 7.69 12.26
C VAL A 158 -7.42 8.48 12.98
N VAL A 159 -7.16 8.21 14.27
CA VAL A 159 -6.07 8.88 15.01
C VAL A 159 -4.71 8.60 14.37
N ARG A 160 -4.44 7.34 14.01
CA ARG A 160 -3.20 6.95 13.32
C ARG A 160 -3.04 7.71 12.00
N GLU A 161 -4.11 7.82 11.21
CA GLU A 161 -4.09 8.52 9.93
C GLU A 161 -3.88 10.03 10.09
N LEU A 162 -4.51 10.65 11.09
CA LEU A 162 -4.30 12.07 11.40
C LEU A 162 -2.85 12.36 11.80
N LEU A 163 -2.25 11.52 12.65
CA LEU A 163 -0.84 11.64 13.03
C LEU A 163 0.08 11.42 11.82
N GLY A 164 -0.24 10.44 10.96
CA GLY A 164 0.51 10.18 9.72
C GLY A 164 0.43 11.34 8.73
N LEU A 165 -0.73 12.00 8.60
CA LEU A 165 -0.91 13.19 7.78
C LEU A 165 -0.13 14.38 8.34
N ALA A 166 -0.21 14.62 9.65
CA ALA A 166 0.56 15.68 10.31
C ALA A 166 2.06 15.49 10.09
N ASN A 167 2.55 14.25 10.23
CA ASN A 167 3.95 13.90 9.96
C ASN A 167 4.32 14.15 8.48
N ALA A 168 3.46 13.79 7.54
CA ALA A 168 3.70 14.01 6.11
C ALA A 168 3.80 15.52 5.79
N TRP A 169 2.89 16.34 6.32
CA TRP A 169 2.92 17.80 6.13
C TRP A 169 4.12 18.49 6.81
N ALA A 170 4.60 17.93 7.92
CA ALA A 170 5.81 18.41 8.59
C ALA A 170 7.13 17.98 7.90
N GLY A 171 7.08 17.36 6.74
CA GLY A 171 8.24 16.90 5.99
C GLY A 171 8.82 15.57 6.50
N LEU A 172 8.00 14.72 7.11
CA LEU A 172 8.36 13.39 7.61
C LEU A 172 9.44 13.39 8.71
N PRO A 173 9.34 14.24 9.75
CA PRO A 173 10.32 14.28 10.82
C PRO A 173 10.30 13.02 11.70
N LEU A 174 9.13 12.34 11.80
CA LEU A 174 9.00 11.09 12.56
C LEU A 174 9.36 9.90 11.68
N ARG A 175 10.36 9.15 12.11
CA ARG A 175 10.83 7.94 11.43
C ARG A 175 10.52 6.70 12.25
N PRO A 176 10.37 5.52 11.64
CA PRO A 176 10.17 4.26 12.37
C PRO A 176 11.34 4.00 13.34
N ALA A 177 11.05 3.36 14.47
CA ALA A 177 12.08 3.03 15.46
C ALA A 177 13.20 2.14 14.90
N SER A 178 12.89 1.26 13.95
CA SER A 178 13.86 0.42 13.24
C SER A 178 14.97 1.24 12.55
N TRP A 179 14.66 2.40 12.01
CA TRP A 179 15.64 3.29 11.37
C TRP A 179 16.65 3.86 12.36
N LEU A 180 16.22 4.10 13.61
CA LEU A 180 17.07 4.64 14.68
C LEU A 180 18.14 3.65 15.16
N HIS A 181 17.94 2.34 14.94
CA HIS A 181 18.89 1.30 15.34
C HIS A 181 19.95 1.04 14.27
N SER A 182 19.63 1.23 12.99
CA SER A 182 20.56 0.98 11.88
C SER A 182 21.60 2.09 11.65
N HIS A 183 21.51 3.23 12.35
CA HIS A 183 22.38 4.40 12.18
C HIS A 183 23.09 4.79 13.51
N ARG A 184 23.29 3.84 14.42
CA ARG A 184 24.01 4.03 15.68
C ARG A 184 25.43 3.45 15.68
N ASP A 185 26.06 3.37 14.52
CA ASP A 185 27.48 3.04 14.40
C ASP A 185 28.31 4.28 14.09
#